data_7e97ca516852652a768fe863f58b03c7
#
_entry.id   7e97ca516852652a768fe863f58b03c7
#
_cell.length_a   1.000
_cell.length_b   1.000
_cell.length_c   1.000
_cell.angle_alpha   90.00
_cell.angle_beta   90.00
_cell.angle_gamma   90.00
#
_symmetry.space_group_name_H-M   'P 1'
#
loop_
_entity.id
_entity.type
_entity.pdbx_description
1 polymer ?
#
loop_
_entity_poly.entity_id
_entity_poly.type
_entity_poly.pdbx_seq_one_letter_code
_entity_poly.pdbx_strand_id
1 'polypeptide(L)'
;MNRLNEQYDNAKDTLNSVYGNSMGYLNSGSIVSKVIKVCLIGAIVVVVIEMFKKLYFKMKSYNSSSPWLVEDTKNAMKRVIIEQDPGKEDSITLKRSENELGGLEFSYSMWIFIDNWEYKYGSWKHILHKGNESSWPNRAPGIYLHPKKNAIRVHMNTFKNVAEYADINNIPLNKWFHLAVSVRQRNMDLFINGNLVKRQLLKGIPKQNYGNVFINSWRGFSGYLSRVKYNDYYLSFSELDAMQKLGPSSKMPEETSSSNAPPYLAYNWWANAK
;
A
#
# COMPACT_ATOMS: atom_id res chain seq x y z
N MET A 1 15.33 -23.01 41.67
CA MET A 1 16.28 -21.97 41.19
C MET A 1 17.61 -22.57 40.72
N ASN A 2 18.22 -23.49 41.43
CA ASN A 2 19.53 -24.07 41.03
C ASN A 2 19.57 -24.82 39.69
N ARG A 3 18.53 -25.58 39.31
CA ARG A 3 18.50 -26.33 38.03
C ARG A 3 18.42 -25.45 36.78
N LEU A 4 17.79 -24.28 36.86
CA LEU A 4 17.71 -23.33 35.75
C LEU A 4 19.06 -22.61 35.52
N ASN A 5 19.77 -22.29 36.60
CA ASN A 5 21.11 -21.70 36.51
C ASN A 5 22.13 -22.70 35.93
N GLU A 6 22.05 -23.97 36.34
CA GLU A 6 22.91 -25.04 35.83
C GLU A 6 22.69 -25.32 34.33
N GLN A 7 21.41 -25.27 33.87
CA GLN A 7 21.09 -25.38 32.45
C GLN A 7 21.58 -24.16 31.64
N TYR A 8 21.50 -22.97 32.21
CA TYR A 8 22.01 -21.76 31.59
C TYR A 8 23.52 -21.76 31.46
N ASP A 9 24.23 -22.17 32.51
CA ASP A 9 25.70 -22.26 32.51
C ASP A 9 26.20 -23.34 31.53
N ASN A 10 25.56 -24.50 31.50
CA ASN A 10 25.85 -25.58 30.53
C ASN A 10 25.61 -25.16 29.08
N ALA A 11 24.53 -24.41 28.82
CA ALA A 11 24.21 -23.85 27.47
C ALA A 11 25.25 -22.80 27.05
N LYS A 12 25.70 -21.97 28.01
CA LYS A 12 26.71 -20.93 27.78
C LYS A 12 28.08 -21.55 27.49
N ASP A 13 28.48 -22.59 28.23
CA ASP A 13 29.75 -23.29 28.01
C ASP A 13 29.75 -24.05 26.69
N THR A 14 28.62 -24.66 26.32
CA THR A 14 28.44 -25.30 25.01
C THR A 14 28.55 -24.28 23.88
N LEU A 15 27.89 -23.12 24.00
CA LEU A 15 27.99 -22.03 23.04
C LEU A 15 29.42 -21.51 22.90
N ASN A 16 30.12 -21.31 24.01
CA ASN A 16 31.51 -20.84 24.01
C ASN A 16 32.46 -21.87 23.36
N SER A 17 32.27 -23.17 23.61
CA SER A 17 33.06 -24.22 22.98
C SER A 17 32.82 -24.32 21.46
N VAL A 18 31.57 -24.23 21.03
CA VAL A 18 31.20 -24.22 19.60
C VAL A 18 31.77 -22.98 18.91
N TYR A 19 31.66 -21.81 19.57
CA TYR A 19 32.22 -20.55 19.05
C TYR A 19 33.75 -20.63 18.95
N GLY A 20 34.44 -21.10 19.98
CA GLY A 20 35.89 -21.27 19.99
C GLY A 20 36.40 -22.24 18.89
N ASN A 21 35.72 -23.38 18.71
CA ASN A 21 36.06 -24.36 17.67
C ASN A 21 35.81 -23.81 16.26
N SER A 22 34.69 -23.11 16.04
CA SER A 22 34.37 -22.51 14.73
C SER A 22 35.34 -21.38 14.36
N MET A 23 35.72 -20.53 15.33
CA MET A 23 36.73 -19.50 15.14
C MET A 23 38.13 -20.06 14.90
N GLY A 24 38.49 -21.15 15.62
CA GLY A 24 39.75 -21.89 15.36
C GLY A 24 39.81 -22.42 13.94
N TYR A 25 38.74 -23.05 13.46
CA TYR A 25 38.63 -23.53 12.07
C TYR A 25 38.71 -22.41 11.05
N LEU A 26 38.00 -21.32 11.26
CA LEU A 26 38.05 -20.13 10.39
C LEU A 26 39.47 -19.53 10.34
N ASN A 27 40.25 -19.60 11.42
CA ASN A 27 41.61 -19.08 11.47
C ASN A 27 42.71 -20.06 10.99
N SER A 28 42.33 -21.27 10.59
CA SER A 28 43.29 -22.36 10.24
C SER A 28 44.14 -22.11 8.99
N GLY A 29 43.99 -21.01 8.27
CA GLY A 29 44.80 -20.67 7.08
C GLY A 29 44.55 -21.54 5.85
N SER A 30 43.70 -22.57 5.94
CA SER A 30 43.38 -23.48 4.84
C SER A 30 42.62 -22.75 3.73
N ILE A 31 42.72 -23.21 2.49
CA ILE A 31 42.00 -22.64 1.34
C ILE A 31 40.51 -22.67 1.61
N VAL A 32 39.98 -23.75 2.20
CA VAL A 32 38.56 -23.90 2.53
C VAL A 32 38.12 -22.83 3.55
N SER A 33 38.93 -22.57 4.61
CA SER A 33 38.60 -21.53 5.59
C SER A 33 38.59 -20.13 4.99
N LYS A 34 39.47 -19.84 4.01
CA LYS A 34 39.48 -18.58 3.26
C LYS A 34 38.23 -18.40 2.41
N VAL A 35 37.80 -19.46 1.73
CA VAL A 35 36.55 -19.43 0.93
C VAL A 35 35.34 -19.22 1.82
N ILE A 36 35.24 -19.92 2.94
CA ILE A 36 34.15 -19.74 3.91
C ILE A 36 34.10 -18.31 4.45
N LYS A 37 35.27 -17.73 4.79
CA LYS A 37 35.32 -16.30 5.22
C LYS A 37 34.79 -15.35 4.14
N VAL A 38 35.21 -15.54 2.90
CA VAL A 38 34.73 -14.70 1.80
C VAL A 38 33.21 -14.81 1.60
N CYS A 39 32.66 -16.03 1.66
CA CYS A 39 31.22 -16.28 1.58
C CYS A 39 30.45 -15.64 2.75
N LEU A 40 30.98 -15.76 3.99
CA LEU A 40 30.38 -15.13 5.17
C LEU A 40 30.38 -13.61 5.07
N ILE A 41 31.50 -13.00 4.66
CA ILE A 41 31.59 -11.56 4.44
C ILE A 41 30.60 -11.13 3.35
N GLY A 42 30.54 -11.87 2.23
CA GLY A 42 29.55 -11.61 1.17
C GLY A 42 28.11 -11.65 1.67
N ALA A 43 27.75 -12.67 2.46
CA ALA A 43 26.42 -12.77 3.05
C ALA A 43 26.10 -11.60 4.01
N ILE A 44 27.06 -11.22 4.86
CA ILE A 44 26.90 -10.06 5.75
C ILE A 44 26.69 -8.77 4.95
N VAL A 45 27.48 -8.55 3.89
CA VAL A 45 27.36 -7.37 3.03
C VAL A 45 25.96 -7.32 2.39
N VAL A 46 25.44 -8.44 1.90
CA VAL A 46 24.10 -8.51 1.32
C VAL A 46 23.04 -8.16 2.37
N VAL A 47 23.12 -8.73 3.57
CA VAL A 47 22.18 -8.42 4.67
C VAL A 47 22.24 -6.93 5.05
N VAL A 48 23.43 -6.36 5.15
CA VAL A 48 23.64 -4.94 5.46
C VAL A 48 23.02 -4.06 4.37
N ILE A 49 23.25 -4.39 3.08
CA ILE A 49 22.65 -3.64 1.97
C ILE A 49 21.12 -3.69 2.03
N GLU A 50 20.51 -4.84 2.30
CA GLU A 50 19.06 -4.98 2.42
C GLU A 50 18.51 -4.21 3.64
N MET A 51 19.22 -4.21 4.76
CA MET A 51 18.87 -3.39 5.91
C MET A 51 18.94 -1.89 5.59
N PHE A 52 20.01 -1.44 4.93
CA PHE A 52 20.13 -0.04 4.49
C PHE A 52 19.05 0.37 3.50
N LYS A 53 18.70 -0.48 2.53
CA LYS A 53 17.58 -0.23 1.63
C LYS A 53 16.27 -0.07 2.40
N LYS A 54 15.94 -0.99 3.32
CA LYS A 54 14.73 -0.90 4.15
C LYS A 54 14.72 0.37 4.99
N LEU A 55 15.84 0.71 5.62
CA LEU A 55 15.96 1.93 6.42
C LEU A 55 15.82 3.19 5.56
N TYR A 56 16.49 3.22 4.41
CA TYR A 56 16.38 4.33 3.44
C TYR A 56 14.93 4.52 2.96
N PHE A 57 14.24 3.43 2.58
CA PHE A 57 12.84 3.50 2.17
C PHE A 57 11.93 3.96 3.32
N LYS A 58 12.18 3.49 4.55
CA LYS A 58 11.43 3.92 5.74
C LYS A 58 11.64 5.40 6.04
N MET A 59 12.88 5.89 6.01
CA MET A 59 13.19 7.31 6.20
C MET A 59 12.61 8.18 5.08
N LYS A 60 12.69 7.72 3.83
CA LYS A 60 12.11 8.42 2.68
C LYS A 60 10.57 8.45 2.76
N SER A 61 9.92 7.41 3.27
CA SER A 61 8.47 7.37 3.50
C SER A 61 8.04 8.30 4.64
N TYR A 62 8.81 8.38 5.72
CA TYR A 62 8.47 9.19 6.89
C TYR A 62 8.58 10.71 6.63
N ASN A 63 9.54 11.14 5.81
CA ASN A 63 9.72 12.56 5.42
C ASN A 63 9.21 12.87 4.01
N SER A 64 8.50 11.95 3.37
CA SER A 64 8.15 12.05 1.96
C SER A 64 6.89 12.86 1.77
N SER A 65 6.91 13.76 0.78
CA SER A 65 5.73 14.33 0.14
C SER A 65 4.81 13.25 -0.49
N SER A 66 5.25 11.99 -0.50
CA SER A 66 4.57 10.86 -1.16
C SER A 66 4.50 9.61 -0.29
N PRO A 67 3.79 9.64 0.88
CA PRO A 67 3.71 8.50 1.77
C PRO A 67 2.85 7.36 1.23
N TRP A 68 3.22 6.13 1.60
CA TRP A 68 2.34 4.98 1.50
C TRP A 68 1.27 5.06 2.59
N LEU A 69 0.00 4.96 2.21
CA LEU A 69 -1.14 4.88 3.14
C LEU A 69 -1.45 3.43 3.52
N VAL A 70 -1.25 2.53 2.55
CA VAL A 70 -1.33 1.08 2.72
C VAL A 70 -0.28 0.46 1.80
N GLU A 71 0.68 -0.28 2.36
CA GLU A 71 1.70 -0.98 1.57
C GLU A 71 1.25 -2.38 1.18
N ASP A 72 0.73 -3.12 2.14
CA ASP A 72 0.32 -4.52 1.99
C ASP A 72 -1.10 -4.63 1.40
N THR A 73 -1.44 -5.83 0.94
CA THR A 73 -2.80 -6.13 0.53
C THR A 73 -3.73 -6.22 1.75
N LYS A 74 -4.88 -5.56 1.67
CA LYS A 74 -5.92 -5.56 2.70
C LYS A 74 -7.23 -6.07 2.14
N ASN A 75 -7.99 -6.78 2.97
CA ASN A 75 -9.37 -7.14 2.65
C ASN A 75 -10.22 -5.85 2.56
N ALA A 76 -10.88 -5.66 1.42
CA ALA A 76 -11.62 -4.43 1.15
C ALA A 76 -12.94 -4.30 1.92
N MET A 77 -13.34 -5.31 2.70
CA MET A 77 -14.45 -5.20 3.65
C MET A 77 -14.02 -4.64 5.01
N LYS A 78 -12.70 -4.58 5.29
CA LYS A 78 -12.16 -4.07 6.55
C LYS A 78 -11.79 -2.60 6.43
N ARG A 79 -12.34 -1.79 7.32
CA ARG A 79 -12.06 -0.35 7.40
C ARG A 79 -10.64 -0.10 7.87
N VAL A 80 -9.98 0.86 7.21
CA VAL A 80 -8.69 1.43 7.63
C VAL A 80 -8.87 2.95 7.76
N ILE A 81 -8.35 3.53 8.82
CA ILE A 81 -8.32 4.98 9.06
C ILE A 81 -6.86 5.40 9.15
N ILE A 82 -6.49 6.41 8.35
CA ILE A 82 -5.18 7.04 8.41
C ILE A 82 -5.36 8.40 9.07
N GLU A 83 -4.92 8.49 10.31
CA GLU A 83 -4.99 9.71 11.09
C GLU A 83 -4.06 10.78 10.48
N GLN A 84 -4.56 12.02 10.43
CA GLN A 84 -3.83 13.15 9.86
C GLN A 84 -3.23 14.07 10.92
N ASP A 85 -3.64 13.91 12.18
CA ASP A 85 -3.13 14.67 13.30
C ASP A 85 -1.71 14.19 13.66
N PRO A 86 -0.66 15.01 13.47
CA PRO A 86 0.71 14.61 13.77
C PRO A 86 0.97 14.36 15.26
N GLY A 87 0.08 14.80 16.14
CA GLY A 87 0.14 14.51 17.58
C GLY A 87 -0.32 13.10 17.96
N LYS A 88 -0.89 12.35 17.02
CA LYS A 88 -1.31 10.96 17.26
C LYS A 88 -0.24 9.99 16.82
N GLU A 89 -0.08 8.92 17.61
CA GLU A 89 0.77 7.78 17.28
C GLU A 89 0.28 7.13 15.97
N ASP A 90 1.21 6.67 15.13
CA ASP A 90 0.95 6.06 13.81
C ASP A 90 0.23 6.97 12.79
N SER A 91 0.16 8.28 13.03
CA SER A 91 -0.40 9.21 12.06
C SER A 91 0.48 9.34 10.82
N ILE A 92 -0.17 9.50 9.65
CA ILE A 92 0.51 9.80 8.39
C ILE A 92 -0.05 11.11 7.87
N THR A 93 0.59 12.22 8.21
CA THR A 93 0.17 13.55 7.77
C THR A 93 0.47 13.74 6.29
N LEU A 94 -0.57 13.97 5.50
CA LEU A 94 -0.45 14.25 4.07
C LEU A 94 -0.14 15.73 3.87
N LYS A 95 1.01 16.02 3.31
CA LYS A 95 1.38 17.38 2.92
C LYS A 95 0.47 17.86 1.80
N ARG A 96 0.09 19.11 1.86
CA ARG A 96 -0.59 19.76 0.72
C ARG A 96 0.43 20.11 -0.35
N SER A 97 -0.06 20.21 -1.57
CA SER A 97 0.73 20.78 -2.68
C SER A 97 1.17 22.20 -2.32
N GLU A 98 2.46 22.44 -2.35
CA GLU A 98 3.10 23.73 -2.07
C GLU A 98 4.13 24.03 -3.15
N ASN A 99 4.10 25.26 -3.69
CA ASN A 99 5.07 25.78 -4.66
C ASN A 99 5.22 24.97 -5.96
N GLU A 100 4.21 24.17 -6.33
CA GLU A 100 4.21 23.49 -7.62
C GLU A 100 4.07 24.49 -8.77
N LEU A 101 4.89 24.34 -9.82
CA LEU A 101 4.86 25.22 -11.01
C LEU A 101 3.49 25.23 -11.71
N GLY A 102 2.77 24.11 -11.65
CA GLY A 102 1.43 23.95 -12.19
C GLY A 102 0.31 24.44 -11.26
N GLY A 103 0.60 25.01 -10.10
CA GLY A 103 -0.38 25.36 -9.06
C GLY A 103 -0.75 24.14 -8.21
N LEU A 104 -2.01 24.05 -7.76
CA LEU A 104 -2.46 22.95 -6.92
C LEU A 104 -2.35 21.61 -7.64
N GLU A 105 -1.55 20.70 -7.11
CA GLU A 105 -1.38 19.33 -7.62
C GLU A 105 -1.44 18.31 -6.49
N PHE A 106 -2.04 17.16 -6.73
CA PHE A 106 -1.93 15.98 -5.86
C PHE A 106 -2.45 14.74 -6.59
N SER A 107 -2.04 13.58 -6.09
CA SER A 107 -2.47 12.31 -6.68
C SER A 107 -2.69 11.24 -5.64
N TYR A 108 -3.61 10.32 -5.93
CA TYR A 108 -3.80 9.07 -5.21
C TYR A 108 -3.69 7.91 -6.18
N SER A 109 -2.98 6.87 -5.80
CA SER A 109 -2.89 5.65 -6.59
C SER A 109 -3.10 4.42 -5.72
N MET A 110 -3.66 3.35 -6.31
CA MET A 110 -3.97 2.12 -5.59
C MET A 110 -4.19 0.95 -6.53
N TRP A 111 -3.93 -0.26 -6.03
CA TRP A 111 -4.31 -1.49 -6.69
C TRP A 111 -5.63 -2.00 -6.11
N ILE A 112 -6.55 -2.41 -6.98
CA ILE A 112 -7.89 -2.84 -6.63
C ILE A 112 -8.15 -4.20 -7.29
N PHE A 113 -8.72 -5.13 -6.53
CA PHE A 113 -9.28 -6.39 -7.01
C PHE A 113 -10.71 -6.49 -6.54
N ILE A 114 -11.65 -6.62 -7.47
CA ILE A 114 -13.08 -6.78 -7.19
C ILE A 114 -13.45 -8.21 -7.55
N ASP A 115 -13.83 -9.02 -6.56
CA ASP A 115 -14.18 -10.43 -6.74
C ASP A 115 -15.68 -10.63 -6.94
N ASN A 116 -16.53 -9.90 -6.21
CA ASN A 116 -17.96 -10.02 -6.26
C ASN A 116 -18.65 -8.66 -6.40
N TRP A 117 -19.21 -8.40 -7.57
CA TRP A 117 -19.96 -7.17 -7.85
C TRP A 117 -21.32 -7.12 -7.14
N GLU A 118 -21.95 -8.28 -6.92
CA GLU A 118 -23.28 -8.40 -6.30
C GLU A 118 -23.26 -8.05 -4.81
N TYR A 119 -22.08 -8.13 -4.17
CA TYR A 119 -21.93 -7.68 -2.80
C TYR A 119 -22.44 -6.23 -2.67
N LYS A 120 -23.41 -6.00 -1.77
CA LYS A 120 -24.07 -4.69 -1.56
C LYS A 120 -24.63 -4.08 -2.86
N TYR A 121 -25.21 -4.91 -3.74
CA TYR A 121 -25.89 -4.43 -4.93
C TYR A 121 -26.96 -3.36 -4.57
N GLY A 122 -27.07 -2.34 -5.38
CA GLY A 122 -27.98 -1.21 -5.12
C GLY A 122 -27.43 -0.15 -4.15
N SER A 123 -26.29 -0.37 -3.49
CA SER A 123 -25.66 0.57 -2.57
C SER A 123 -24.28 1.00 -3.03
N TRP A 124 -23.89 2.23 -2.73
CA TRP A 124 -22.52 2.71 -2.96
C TRP A 124 -21.52 1.89 -2.14
N LYS A 125 -20.46 1.41 -2.78
CA LYS A 125 -19.38 0.65 -2.14
C LYS A 125 -18.17 1.57 -2.02
N HIS A 126 -17.76 1.83 -0.80
CA HIS A 126 -16.69 2.77 -0.52
C HIS A 126 -15.31 2.16 -0.77
N ILE A 127 -14.44 2.93 -1.45
CA ILE A 127 -13.03 2.58 -1.64
C ILE A 127 -12.17 3.47 -0.74
N LEU A 128 -12.16 4.78 -0.98
CA LEU A 128 -11.33 5.74 -0.27
C LEU A 128 -12.01 7.12 -0.23
N HIS A 129 -11.88 7.84 0.87
CA HIS A 129 -12.08 9.30 0.87
C HIS A 129 -11.18 9.98 1.88
N LYS A 130 -10.87 11.24 1.61
CA LYS A 130 -10.20 12.15 2.55
C LYS A 130 -11.16 13.26 2.94
N GLY A 131 -11.46 13.40 4.24
CA GLY A 131 -12.39 14.41 4.72
C GLY A 131 -13.11 14.04 6.00
N ASN A 132 -14.41 14.32 6.05
CA ASN A 132 -15.25 14.01 7.20
C ASN A 132 -15.52 12.51 7.29
N GLU A 133 -15.71 12.00 8.48
CA GLU A 133 -16.01 10.58 8.70
C GLU A 133 -17.25 10.08 7.93
N SER A 134 -18.28 10.91 7.85
CA SER A 134 -19.49 10.63 7.06
C SER A 134 -19.30 10.74 5.54
N SER A 135 -18.10 11.14 5.09
CA SER A 135 -17.81 11.46 3.68
C SER A 135 -18.67 12.61 3.10
N TRP A 136 -19.27 13.40 3.94
CA TRP A 136 -20.07 14.56 3.56
C TRP A 136 -20.01 15.66 4.63
N PRO A 137 -19.93 16.93 4.25
CA PRO A 137 -19.78 17.47 2.89
C PRO A 137 -18.35 17.42 2.34
N ASN A 138 -17.34 17.17 3.18
CA ASN A 138 -15.93 17.21 2.81
C ASN A 138 -15.42 15.84 2.35
N ARG A 139 -15.08 15.74 1.06
CA ARG A 139 -14.43 14.58 0.44
C ARG A 139 -13.60 15.03 -0.76
N ALA A 140 -12.28 15.01 -0.63
CA ALA A 140 -11.36 15.45 -1.69
C ALA A 140 -10.07 14.62 -1.67
N PRO A 141 -10.07 13.48 -2.38
CA PRO A 141 -11.13 12.85 -3.16
C PRO A 141 -12.11 12.00 -2.35
N GLY A 142 -13.19 11.52 -3.01
CA GLY A 142 -14.03 10.43 -2.54
C GLY A 142 -14.26 9.43 -3.67
N ILE A 143 -13.83 8.17 -3.51
CA ILE A 143 -13.80 7.13 -4.53
C ILE A 143 -14.74 6.00 -4.12
N TYR A 144 -15.67 5.64 -5.02
CA TYR A 144 -16.72 4.65 -4.76
C TYR A 144 -16.96 3.78 -5.98
N LEU A 145 -17.34 2.52 -5.76
CA LEU A 145 -18.00 1.72 -6.80
C LEU A 145 -19.47 2.10 -6.89
N HIS A 146 -19.96 2.19 -8.12
CA HIS A 146 -21.35 2.54 -8.39
C HIS A 146 -22.31 1.43 -7.91
N PRO A 147 -23.52 1.76 -7.42
CA PRO A 147 -24.47 0.77 -6.88
C PRO A 147 -24.87 -0.35 -7.86
N LYS A 148 -25.10 0.00 -9.14
CA LYS A 148 -25.72 -0.88 -10.14
C LYS A 148 -24.91 -1.04 -11.43
N LYS A 149 -24.07 -0.05 -11.77
CA LYS A 149 -23.29 -0.04 -13.02
C LYS A 149 -21.86 -0.48 -12.73
N ASN A 150 -21.23 -1.22 -13.62
CA ASN A 150 -19.80 -1.48 -13.54
C ASN A 150 -19.03 -0.17 -13.80
N ALA A 151 -18.89 0.63 -12.72
CA ALA A 151 -18.24 1.94 -12.77
C ALA A 151 -17.65 2.33 -11.42
N ILE A 152 -16.58 3.11 -11.47
CA ILE A 152 -16.03 3.87 -10.33
C ILE A 152 -16.46 5.32 -10.47
N ARG A 153 -16.95 5.89 -9.37
CA ARG A 153 -17.18 7.32 -9.25
C ARG A 153 -16.13 7.96 -8.36
N VAL A 154 -15.49 9.00 -8.88
CA VAL A 154 -14.54 9.83 -8.13
C VAL A 154 -15.19 11.20 -7.89
N HIS A 155 -15.47 11.48 -6.63
CA HIS A 155 -15.94 12.80 -6.18
C HIS A 155 -14.77 13.70 -5.83
N MET A 156 -14.96 15.00 -6.07
CA MET A 156 -14.01 16.05 -5.72
C MET A 156 -14.75 17.29 -5.23
N ASN A 157 -14.55 17.66 -3.97
CA ASN A 157 -15.03 18.95 -3.49
C ASN A 157 -14.23 20.07 -4.11
N THR A 158 -14.94 21.09 -4.60
CA THR A 158 -14.33 22.32 -5.09
C THR A 158 -14.88 23.53 -4.33
N PHE A 159 -14.24 24.68 -4.49
CA PHE A 159 -14.75 25.93 -3.90
C PHE A 159 -16.09 26.37 -4.49
N LYS A 160 -16.45 25.91 -5.70
CA LYS A 160 -17.72 26.23 -6.35
C LYS A 160 -18.81 25.19 -6.11
N ASN A 161 -18.43 23.91 -5.97
CA ASN A 161 -19.39 22.81 -5.82
C ASN A 161 -18.79 21.69 -4.97
N VAL A 162 -19.51 21.29 -3.94
CA VAL A 162 -19.09 20.20 -3.03
C VAL A 162 -19.32 18.79 -3.59
N ALA A 163 -20.04 18.67 -4.71
CA ALA A 163 -20.50 17.40 -5.26
C ALA A 163 -20.03 17.16 -6.71
N GLU A 164 -18.91 17.73 -7.13
CA GLU A 164 -18.36 17.43 -8.46
C GLU A 164 -17.86 15.98 -8.51
N TYR A 165 -18.02 15.35 -9.68
CA TYR A 165 -17.57 13.97 -9.85
C TYR A 165 -17.24 13.64 -11.31
N ALA A 166 -16.55 12.53 -11.48
CA ALA A 166 -16.38 11.86 -12.77
C ALA A 166 -16.57 10.36 -12.59
N ASP A 167 -17.14 9.71 -13.61
CA ASP A 167 -17.33 8.25 -13.65
C ASP A 167 -16.35 7.62 -14.64
N ILE A 168 -15.79 6.47 -14.25
CA ILE A 168 -15.06 5.53 -15.09
C ILE A 168 -15.93 4.31 -15.25
N ASN A 169 -16.36 4.02 -16.47
CA ASN A 169 -17.17 2.83 -16.76
C ASN A 169 -16.29 1.64 -17.19
N ASN A 170 -16.86 0.44 -17.16
CA ASN A 170 -16.24 -0.79 -17.64
C ASN A 170 -14.90 -1.10 -16.97
N ILE A 171 -14.86 -1.01 -15.63
CA ILE A 171 -13.68 -1.38 -14.85
C ILE A 171 -13.45 -2.90 -14.87
N PRO A 172 -12.19 -3.36 -14.79
CA PRO A 172 -11.89 -4.79 -14.73
C PRO A 172 -12.48 -5.45 -13.48
N LEU A 173 -13.08 -6.65 -13.66
CA LEU A 173 -13.57 -7.51 -12.57
C LEU A 173 -12.76 -8.81 -12.54
N ASN A 174 -12.65 -9.43 -11.36
CA ASN A 174 -11.92 -10.67 -11.12
C ASN A 174 -10.45 -10.63 -11.56
N LYS A 175 -9.84 -9.44 -11.57
CA LYS A 175 -8.41 -9.25 -11.78
C LYS A 175 -7.95 -7.94 -11.13
N TRP A 176 -6.68 -7.88 -10.79
CA TRP A 176 -6.05 -6.67 -10.30
C TRP A 176 -6.00 -5.60 -11.38
N PHE A 177 -6.32 -4.38 -11.01
CA PHE A 177 -6.08 -3.20 -11.83
C PHE A 177 -5.56 -2.04 -10.97
N HIS A 178 -4.76 -1.20 -11.58
CA HIS A 178 -4.23 0.00 -10.96
C HIS A 178 -5.14 1.18 -11.27
N LEU A 179 -5.62 1.87 -10.24
CA LEU A 179 -6.35 3.13 -10.34
C LEU A 179 -5.44 4.26 -9.88
N ALA A 180 -5.31 5.32 -10.68
CA ALA A 180 -4.72 6.57 -10.22
C ALA A 180 -5.67 7.74 -10.51
N VAL A 181 -5.74 8.65 -9.53
CA VAL A 181 -6.48 9.91 -9.59
C VAL A 181 -5.46 11.01 -9.43
N SER A 182 -5.17 11.75 -10.49
CA SER A 182 -4.21 12.87 -10.47
C SER A 182 -4.93 14.17 -10.75
N VAL A 183 -4.64 15.16 -9.94
CA VAL A 183 -5.26 16.49 -10.03
C VAL A 183 -4.17 17.53 -10.30
N ARG A 184 -4.43 18.39 -11.30
CA ARG A 184 -3.64 19.59 -11.56
C ARG A 184 -4.57 20.75 -11.78
N GLN A 185 -4.54 21.72 -10.86
CA GLN A 185 -5.46 22.84 -10.81
C GLN A 185 -6.94 22.37 -10.87
N ARG A 186 -7.63 22.60 -11.98
CA ARG A 186 -9.02 22.19 -12.21
C ARG A 186 -9.16 20.90 -13.03
N ASN A 187 -8.06 20.36 -13.53
CA ASN A 187 -8.08 19.08 -14.26
C ASN A 187 -7.97 17.93 -13.27
N MET A 188 -8.94 17.03 -13.29
CA MET A 188 -8.90 15.75 -12.59
C MET A 188 -8.80 14.64 -13.63
N ASP A 189 -7.65 14.00 -13.66
CA ASP A 189 -7.31 12.91 -14.57
C ASP A 189 -7.41 11.56 -13.86
N LEU A 190 -8.11 10.63 -14.49
CA LEU A 190 -8.36 9.30 -13.98
C LEU A 190 -7.67 8.28 -14.89
N PHE A 191 -6.82 7.45 -14.29
CA PHE A 191 -6.03 6.46 -15.00
C PHE A 191 -6.41 5.05 -14.55
N ILE A 192 -6.53 4.14 -15.51
CA ILE A 192 -6.63 2.70 -15.27
C ILE A 192 -5.44 2.02 -15.95
N ASN A 193 -4.66 1.25 -15.18
CA ASN A 193 -3.48 0.55 -15.68
C ASN A 193 -2.54 1.47 -16.48
N GLY A 194 -2.23 2.64 -15.92
CA GLY A 194 -1.36 3.64 -16.53
C GLY A 194 -1.97 4.45 -17.69
N ASN A 195 -3.14 4.07 -18.19
CA ASN A 195 -3.80 4.75 -19.31
C ASN A 195 -4.78 5.80 -18.81
N LEU A 196 -4.76 6.99 -19.40
CA LEU A 196 -5.73 8.04 -19.14
C LEU A 196 -7.10 7.62 -19.72
N VAL A 197 -8.06 7.32 -18.84
CA VAL A 197 -9.42 6.90 -19.26
C VAL A 197 -10.42 8.03 -19.20
N LYS A 198 -10.19 9.03 -18.35
CA LYS A 198 -11.08 10.19 -18.21
C LYS A 198 -10.31 11.42 -17.75
N ARG A 199 -10.55 12.55 -18.42
CA ARG A 199 -10.19 13.89 -17.94
C ARG A 199 -11.46 14.66 -17.64
N GLN A 200 -11.56 15.15 -16.40
CA GLN A 200 -12.68 15.96 -15.96
C GLN A 200 -12.20 17.36 -15.62
N LEU A 201 -12.72 18.37 -16.35
CA LEU A 201 -12.53 19.77 -15.98
C LEU A 201 -13.54 20.11 -14.87
N LEU A 202 -13.02 20.40 -13.69
CA LEU A 202 -13.81 20.79 -12.52
C LEU A 202 -14.29 22.23 -12.66
N LYS A 203 -15.46 22.54 -12.13
CA LYS A 203 -16.05 23.90 -12.15
C LYS A 203 -15.28 24.88 -11.25
N GLY A 204 -14.68 24.35 -10.16
CA GLY A 204 -13.88 25.13 -9.22
C GLY A 204 -12.54 24.47 -8.91
N ILE A 205 -11.68 25.19 -8.19
CA ILE A 205 -10.43 24.65 -7.66
C ILE A 205 -10.76 23.63 -6.57
N PRO A 206 -10.13 22.44 -6.56
CA PRO A 206 -10.32 21.45 -5.51
C PRO A 206 -9.98 21.97 -4.12
N LYS A 207 -10.78 21.56 -3.14
CA LYS A 207 -10.51 21.84 -1.73
C LYS A 207 -9.62 20.76 -1.15
N GLN A 208 -8.42 21.10 -0.74
CA GLN A 208 -7.62 20.25 0.15
C GLN A 208 -8.11 20.46 1.59
N ASN A 209 -8.40 19.36 2.29
CA ASN A 209 -8.88 19.38 3.67
C ASN A 209 -7.88 18.69 4.60
N TYR A 210 -8.02 18.90 5.91
CA TYR A 210 -7.19 18.30 6.95
C TYR A 210 -7.82 17.05 7.58
N GLY A 211 -8.97 16.59 7.05
CA GLY A 211 -9.64 15.40 7.56
C GLY A 211 -8.83 14.13 7.33
N ASN A 212 -9.17 13.09 8.07
CA ASN A 212 -8.52 11.79 7.95
C ASN A 212 -8.74 11.14 6.57
N VAL A 213 -7.89 10.19 6.22
CA VAL A 213 -8.14 9.32 5.08
C VAL A 213 -8.83 8.06 5.59
N PHE A 214 -10.00 7.81 5.02
CA PHE A 214 -10.81 6.64 5.30
C PHE A 214 -10.76 5.70 4.11
N ILE A 215 -10.46 4.44 4.37
CA ILE A 215 -10.38 3.38 3.36
C ILE A 215 -11.37 2.29 3.75
N ASN A 216 -12.12 1.76 2.78
CA ASN A 216 -13.07 0.66 2.95
C ASN A 216 -14.10 0.89 4.07
N SER A 217 -14.55 2.14 4.26
CA SER A 217 -15.61 2.46 5.24
C SER A 217 -16.92 1.76 4.89
N TRP A 218 -17.80 1.61 5.89
CA TRP A 218 -19.11 0.96 5.72
C TRP A 218 -19.02 -0.42 5.07
N ARG A 219 -18.03 -1.24 5.46
CA ARG A 219 -17.74 -2.55 4.90
C ARG A 219 -17.40 -2.53 3.40
N GLY A 220 -16.89 -1.42 2.89
CA GLY A 220 -16.30 -1.26 1.58
C GLY A 220 -16.92 -2.06 0.43
N PHE A 221 -16.14 -2.92 -0.22
CA PHE A 221 -16.54 -3.80 -1.32
C PHE A 221 -15.95 -5.21 -1.15
N SER A 222 -16.47 -6.19 -1.91
CA SER A 222 -15.92 -7.54 -1.93
C SER A 222 -14.68 -7.58 -2.82
N GLY A 223 -13.55 -7.95 -2.22
CA GLY A 223 -12.25 -8.00 -2.89
C GLY A 223 -11.11 -7.48 -2.03
N TYR A 224 -10.10 -6.93 -2.69
CA TYR A 224 -8.86 -6.51 -2.05
C TYR A 224 -8.40 -5.14 -2.52
N LEU A 225 -7.69 -4.44 -1.64
CA LEU A 225 -7.02 -3.18 -1.89
C LEU A 225 -5.54 -3.33 -1.53
N SER A 226 -4.64 -2.80 -2.35
CA SER A 226 -3.20 -2.91 -2.14
C SER A 226 -2.47 -1.65 -2.59
N ARG A 227 -1.34 -1.35 -1.96
CA ARG A 227 -0.42 -0.27 -2.34
C ARG A 227 -1.11 1.07 -2.58
N VAL A 228 -1.84 1.53 -1.57
CA VAL A 228 -2.45 2.87 -1.61
C VAL A 228 -1.38 3.90 -1.31
N LYS A 229 -1.17 4.83 -2.23
CA LYS A 229 -0.16 5.88 -2.13
C LYS A 229 -0.77 7.25 -2.38
N TYR A 230 -0.31 8.24 -1.64
CA TYR A 230 -0.54 9.66 -1.89
C TYR A 230 0.72 10.29 -2.49
N ASN A 231 0.56 11.28 -3.34
CA ASN A 231 1.64 12.18 -3.78
C ASN A 231 1.09 13.61 -3.76
N ASP A 232 1.89 14.56 -3.28
CA ASP A 232 1.53 15.99 -3.24
C ASP A 232 1.71 16.71 -4.58
N TYR A 233 1.98 15.95 -5.66
CA TYR A 233 2.16 16.41 -7.03
C TYR A 233 1.37 15.55 -8.02
N TYR A 234 1.30 16.01 -9.27
CA TYR A 234 0.70 15.28 -10.40
C TYR A 234 1.63 14.18 -10.90
N LEU A 235 1.13 12.94 -11.00
CA LEU A 235 1.91 11.79 -11.46
C LEU A 235 2.28 11.91 -12.93
N SER A 236 3.56 11.72 -13.22
CA SER A 236 4.08 11.60 -14.59
C SER A 236 3.78 10.21 -15.18
N PHE A 237 3.89 10.08 -16.49
CA PHE A 237 3.72 8.81 -17.19
C PHE A 237 4.71 7.74 -16.73
N SER A 238 5.97 8.15 -16.48
CA SER A 238 7.01 7.24 -16.00
C SER A 238 6.73 6.71 -14.59
N GLU A 239 6.16 7.54 -13.71
CA GLU A 239 5.77 7.10 -12.36
C GLU A 239 4.58 6.16 -12.40
N LEU A 240 3.57 6.44 -13.25
CA LEU A 240 2.44 5.54 -13.46
C LEU A 240 2.89 4.17 -13.99
N ASP A 241 3.81 4.14 -14.95
CA ASP A 241 4.41 2.91 -15.48
C ASP A 241 5.21 2.15 -14.41
N ALA A 242 6.01 2.86 -13.62
CA ALA A 242 6.75 2.27 -12.51
C ALA A 242 5.82 1.66 -11.44
N MET A 243 4.72 2.35 -11.09
CA MET A 243 3.72 1.82 -10.16
C MET A 243 2.99 0.59 -10.73
N GLN A 244 2.73 0.60 -12.03
CA GLN A 244 2.11 -0.54 -12.71
C GLN A 244 3.04 -1.75 -12.74
N LYS A 245 4.32 -1.57 -13.05
CA LYS A 245 5.34 -2.64 -13.03
C LYS A 245 5.57 -3.20 -11.62
N LEU A 246 5.41 -2.37 -10.59
CA LEU A 246 5.53 -2.81 -9.21
C LEU A 246 4.42 -3.82 -8.83
N GLY A 247 3.24 -3.75 -9.43
CA GLY A 247 2.10 -4.62 -9.17
C GLY A 247 1.48 -4.45 -7.77
N PRO A 248 0.48 -5.25 -7.41
CA PRO A 248 -0.03 -5.32 -6.05
C PRO A 248 0.99 -5.99 -5.11
N SER A 249 0.87 -5.78 -3.80
CA SER A 249 1.70 -6.48 -2.82
C SER A 249 1.37 -7.97 -2.78
N SER A 250 2.41 -8.80 -2.74
CA SER A 250 2.25 -10.26 -2.55
C SER A 250 1.87 -10.64 -1.11
N LYS A 251 2.03 -9.71 -0.16
CA LYS A 251 1.68 -9.93 1.24
C LYS A 251 0.17 -9.79 1.41
N MET A 252 -0.52 -10.92 1.50
CA MET A 252 -1.96 -11.03 1.70
C MET A 252 -2.33 -10.93 3.18
N PRO A 253 -3.60 -10.52 3.53
CA PRO A 253 -4.08 -10.56 4.90
C PRO A 253 -4.07 -11.99 5.45
N GLU A 254 -3.66 -12.17 6.69
CA GLU A 254 -3.56 -13.50 7.35
C GLU A 254 -4.90 -14.27 7.39
N GLU A 255 -6.03 -13.58 7.28
CA GLU A 255 -7.37 -14.21 7.34
C GLU A 255 -7.84 -14.87 6.04
N THR A 256 -7.06 -14.79 4.96
CA THR A 256 -7.40 -15.45 3.68
C THR A 256 -7.11 -16.96 3.69
N SER A 257 -6.51 -17.50 4.77
CA SER A 257 -6.31 -18.94 4.94
C SER A 257 -7.58 -19.72 5.35
N SER A 258 -8.70 -19.04 5.66
CA SER A 258 -9.98 -19.68 5.96
C SER A 258 -10.99 -19.49 4.81
N SER A 259 -11.11 -20.49 4.00
CA SER A 259 -12.31 -21.07 3.41
C SER A 259 -12.86 -20.60 2.06
N ASN A 260 -12.46 -19.48 1.41
CA ASN A 260 -13.13 -19.10 0.15
C ASN A 260 -12.24 -18.52 -0.98
N ALA A 261 -10.92 -18.61 -0.88
CA ALA A 261 -10.10 -18.39 -2.06
C ALA A 261 -10.23 -19.66 -2.96
N PRO A 262 -10.59 -19.53 -4.24
CA PRO A 262 -10.59 -20.68 -5.12
C PRO A 262 -9.22 -21.38 -5.04
N PRO A 263 -9.16 -22.71 -4.88
CA PRO A 263 -7.91 -23.43 -4.64
C PRO A 263 -6.84 -23.19 -5.72
N TYR A 264 -7.23 -22.78 -6.92
CA TYR A 264 -6.31 -22.44 -8.01
C TYR A 264 -5.58 -21.09 -7.84
N LEU A 265 -5.94 -20.26 -6.84
CA LEU A 265 -5.21 -19.04 -6.49
C LEU A 265 -4.19 -19.27 -5.38
N ALA A 266 -4.21 -20.43 -4.72
CA ALA A 266 -3.18 -20.83 -3.78
C ALA A 266 -1.94 -21.30 -4.56
N TYR A 267 -0.74 -20.90 -4.14
CA TYR A 267 0.53 -21.32 -4.76
C TYR A 267 0.67 -22.85 -4.88
N ASN A 268 -0.01 -23.61 -4.01
CA ASN A 268 0.03 -25.08 -3.92
C ASN A 268 -1.33 -25.72 -4.20
N TRP A 269 -2.21 -25.09 -4.97
CA TRP A 269 -3.57 -25.60 -5.27
C TRP A 269 -3.56 -27.03 -5.85
N TRP A 270 -2.55 -27.35 -6.63
CA TRP A 270 -2.36 -28.67 -7.25
C TRP A 270 -1.96 -29.77 -6.27
N ALA A 271 -1.38 -29.43 -5.09
CA ALA A 271 -1.00 -30.39 -4.05
C ALA A 271 -2.19 -30.77 -3.15
N ASN A 272 -3.23 -29.95 -3.09
CA ASN A 272 -4.40 -30.12 -2.23
C ASN A 272 -5.63 -30.65 -2.98
N ALA A 273 -5.53 -30.91 -4.29
CA ALA A 273 -6.58 -31.57 -5.07
C ALA A 273 -6.54 -33.08 -4.81
N LYS A 274 -7.30 -33.54 -3.82
CA LYS A 274 -7.67 -34.95 -3.61
C LYS A 274 -9.16 -35.08 -3.61
#